data_1e144153e13bda1b77c389d957b4f762
#
_entry.id   1e144153e13bda1b77c389d957b4f762
#
_cell.length_a   1.000
_cell.length_b   1.000
_cell.length_c   1.000
_cell.angle_alpha   90.00
_cell.angle_beta   90.00
_cell.angle_gamma   90.00
#
_symmetry.space_group_name_H-M   'P 1'
#
loop_
_entity.id
_entity.type
_entity.pdbx_description
1 polymer ?
#
loop_
_entity_poly.entity_id
_entity_poly.type
_entity_poly.pdbx_seq_one_letter_code
_entity_poly.pdbx_strand_id
1 'polypeptide(L)'
;LNTAATELGRSYAHAQRRVVELEEAFGSLVERQRGGSGGGGSTLTGTAADLLAAFERTRTGFEGVAGVAETVLAGSITRRDGELVTVDTDAGAVRALVPDGEGRVQLSIRADAVTLTDPDDTPVPEHTSARNRFPGTVRAVDTGERIARVAVDIGIDDSLFALVTQDSREKLGLTVGSDVVVSFKATATRGTPVPGDE
;
A
#
# COMPACT_ATOMS: atom_id res chain seq x y z
N LEU A 1 -1.65 -18.57 30.39
CA LEU A 1 -1.46 -17.13 30.59
C LEU A 1 -0.16 -16.82 31.34
N ASN A 2 0.21 -17.58 32.38
CA ASN A 2 1.44 -17.32 33.13
C ASN A 2 2.70 -17.44 32.23
N THR A 3 2.82 -18.52 31.48
CA THR A 3 3.92 -18.73 30.52
C THR A 3 4.02 -17.58 29.51
N ALA A 4 2.89 -17.20 28.87
CA ALA A 4 2.85 -16.10 27.93
C ALA A 4 3.24 -14.75 28.56
N ALA A 5 2.83 -14.48 29.79
CA ALA A 5 3.24 -13.28 30.51
C ALA A 5 4.77 -13.24 30.74
N THR A 6 5.36 -14.37 31.13
CA THR A 6 6.81 -14.50 31.34
C THR A 6 7.58 -14.29 30.02
N GLU A 7 7.16 -14.91 28.92
CA GLU A 7 7.76 -14.74 27.60
C GLU A 7 7.75 -13.29 27.11
N LEU A 8 6.69 -12.55 27.45
CA LEU A 8 6.54 -11.12 27.12
C LEU A 8 7.23 -10.19 28.14
N GLY A 9 7.94 -10.72 29.15
CA GLY A 9 8.59 -9.93 30.18
C GLY A 9 7.58 -9.13 31.04
N ARG A 10 6.34 -9.62 31.21
CA ARG A 10 5.25 -8.98 31.95
C ARG A 10 4.87 -9.81 33.18
N SER A 11 4.37 -9.14 34.23
CA SER A 11 3.80 -9.86 35.36
C SER A 11 2.46 -10.49 34.99
N TYR A 12 2.14 -11.61 35.65
CA TYR A 12 0.84 -12.28 35.50
C TYR A 12 -0.34 -11.33 35.76
N ALA A 13 -0.25 -10.50 36.79
CA ALA A 13 -1.31 -9.53 37.13
C ALA A 13 -1.51 -8.49 36.02
N HIS A 14 -0.45 -8.05 35.35
CA HIS A 14 -0.55 -7.15 34.22
C HIS A 14 -1.23 -7.84 33.02
N ALA A 15 -0.77 -9.04 32.65
CA ALA A 15 -1.37 -9.82 31.56
C ALA A 15 -2.85 -10.12 31.82
N GLN A 16 -3.19 -10.52 33.05
CA GLN A 16 -4.56 -10.78 33.46
C GLN A 16 -5.46 -9.54 33.31
N ARG A 17 -5.02 -8.36 33.74
CA ARG A 17 -5.77 -7.11 33.62
C ARG A 17 -6.04 -6.76 32.15
N ARG A 18 -5.02 -6.90 31.28
CA ARG A 18 -5.17 -6.63 29.85
C ARG A 18 -6.15 -7.57 29.18
N VAL A 19 -6.17 -8.86 29.57
CA VAL A 19 -7.17 -9.82 29.05
C VAL A 19 -8.57 -9.38 29.47
N VAL A 20 -8.78 -9.01 30.74
CA VAL A 20 -10.11 -8.55 31.23
C VAL A 20 -10.57 -7.30 30.49
N GLU A 21 -9.70 -6.30 30.33
CA GLU A 21 -10.00 -5.06 29.57
C GLU A 21 -10.42 -5.37 28.11
N LEU A 22 -9.75 -6.33 27.47
CA LEU A 22 -10.10 -6.75 26.10
C LEU A 22 -11.41 -7.53 26.08
N GLU A 23 -11.65 -8.40 27.06
CA GLU A 23 -12.89 -9.18 27.17
C GLU A 23 -14.12 -8.29 27.45
N GLU A 24 -13.96 -7.17 28.13
CA GLU A 24 -15.02 -6.16 28.31
C GLU A 24 -15.43 -5.52 26.97
N ALA A 25 -14.49 -5.34 26.04
CA ALA A 25 -14.72 -4.71 24.74
C ALA A 25 -15.21 -5.72 23.68
N PHE A 26 -14.67 -6.93 23.68
CA PHE A 26 -14.84 -7.89 22.57
C PHE A 26 -15.52 -9.21 22.96
N GLY A 27 -15.94 -9.36 24.23
CA GLY A 27 -16.49 -10.61 24.74
C GLY A 27 -15.38 -11.59 25.17
N SER A 28 -15.77 -12.82 25.55
CA SER A 28 -14.83 -13.81 26.07
C SER A 28 -13.75 -14.18 25.05
N LEU A 29 -12.48 -13.97 25.41
CA LEU A 29 -11.33 -14.25 24.56
C LEU A 29 -10.52 -15.44 25.03
N VAL A 30 -10.65 -15.82 26.31
CA VAL A 30 -9.87 -16.90 26.91
C VAL A 30 -10.78 -17.87 27.68
N GLU A 31 -10.74 -19.13 27.27
CA GLU A 31 -11.35 -20.24 28.03
C GLU A 31 -10.32 -20.84 28.98
N ARG A 32 -10.73 -20.97 30.27
CA ARG A 32 -9.89 -21.56 31.31
C ARG A 32 -10.29 -23.01 31.56
N GLN A 33 -9.38 -23.92 31.37
CA GLN A 33 -9.57 -25.31 31.76
C GLN A 33 -9.04 -25.52 33.20
N ARG A 34 -9.95 -25.98 34.09
CA ARG A 34 -9.54 -26.37 35.46
C ARG A 34 -8.61 -27.57 35.38
N GLY A 35 -7.50 -27.46 36.08
CA GLY A 35 -6.49 -28.51 36.16
C GLY A 35 -7.02 -29.79 36.79
N GLY A 36 -6.87 -30.92 36.08
CA GLY A 36 -6.88 -32.27 36.62
C GLY A 36 -5.43 -32.77 36.73
N SER A 37 -5.22 -34.11 36.77
CA SER A 37 -3.89 -34.76 36.86
C SER A 37 -2.91 -34.40 35.71
N GLY A 38 -3.34 -33.63 34.68
CA GLY A 38 -2.54 -33.14 33.57
C GLY A 38 -2.25 -31.62 33.57
N GLY A 39 -2.62 -30.85 34.62
CA GLY A 39 -2.40 -29.42 34.72
C GLY A 39 -3.53 -28.60 34.07
N GLY A 40 -3.82 -27.41 34.62
CA GLY A 40 -4.78 -26.44 34.05
C GLY A 40 -4.15 -25.59 32.96
N GLY A 41 -4.95 -25.16 31.99
CA GLY A 41 -4.52 -24.32 30.86
C GLY A 41 -5.50 -23.21 30.54
N SER A 42 -5.08 -22.34 29.62
CA SER A 42 -5.95 -21.35 28.99
C SER A 42 -5.83 -21.51 27.48
N THR A 43 -6.96 -21.57 26.80
CA THR A 43 -7.03 -21.61 25.32
C THR A 43 -7.75 -20.38 24.81
N LEU A 44 -7.42 -19.95 23.59
CA LEU A 44 -8.13 -18.85 22.94
C LEU A 44 -9.50 -19.34 22.48
N THR A 45 -10.49 -18.46 22.59
CA THR A 45 -11.83 -18.67 21.99
C THR A 45 -11.82 -18.45 20.49
N GLY A 46 -12.87 -18.86 19.78
CA GLY A 46 -13.08 -18.51 18.36
C GLY A 46 -13.05 -17.01 18.14
N THR A 47 -13.71 -16.23 19.00
CA THR A 47 -13.71 -14.76 18.97
C THR A 47 -12.28 -14.19 19.06
N ALA A 48 -11.45 -14.75 19.93
CA ALA A 48 -10.05 -14.31 20.02
C ALA A 48 -9.26 -14.66 18.76
N ALA A 49 -9.48 -15.82 18.16
CA ALA A 49 -8.83 -16.21 16.91
C ALA A 49 -9.23 -15.27 15.75
N ASP A 50 -10.52 -14.93 15.63
CA ASP A 50 -11.03 -14.00 14.62
C ASP A 50 -10.46 -12.58 14.81
N LEU A 51 -10.39 -12.11 16.08
CA LEU A 51 -9.81 -10.80 16.41
C LEU A 51 -8.31 -10.74 16.04
N LEU A 52 -7.55 -11.78 16.37
CA LEU A 52 -6.13 -11.87 15.99
C LEU A 52 -5.96 -11.89 14.47
N ALA A 53 -6.78 -12.66 13.76
CA ALA A 53 -6.73 -12.70 12.30
C ALA A 53 -7.09 -11.33 11.68
N ALA A 54 -8.05 -10.59 12.25
CA ALA A 54 -8.39 -9.24 11.82
C ALA A 54 -7.24 -8.27 12.08
N PHE A 55 -6.62 -8.35 13.24
CA PHE A 55 -5.45 -7.53 13.59
C PHE A 55 -4.26 -7.80 12.64
N GLU A 56 -3.95 -9.07 12.37
CA GLU A 56 -2.87 -9.43 11.44
C GLU A 56 -3.15 -8.93 10.02
N ARG A 57 -4.39 -9.03 9.52
CA ARG A 57 -4.76 -8.45 8.22
C ARG A 57 -4.55 -6.94 8.19
N THR A 58 -4.95 -6.23 9.26
CA THR A 58 -4.78 -4.78 9.36
C THR A 58 -3.30 -4.41 9.44
N ARG A 59 -2.53 -5.13 10.23
CA ARG A 59 -1.07 -4.94 10.37
C ARG A 59 -0.35 -5.16 9.03
N THR A 60 -0.62 -6.27 8.36
CA THR A 60 -0.03 -6.59 7.05
C THR A 60 -0.43 -5.53 6.00
N GLY A 61 -1.68 -5.10 6.01
CA GLY A 61 -2.13 -4.00 5.15
C GLY A 61 -1.38 -2.70 5.43
N PHE A 62 -1.16 -2.36 6.70
CA PHE A 62 -0.44 -1.15 7.12
C PHE A 62 1.06 -1.23 6.80
N GLU A 63 1.71 -2.37 7.07
CA GLU A 63 3.12 -2.61 6.73
C GLU A 63 3.33 -2.58 5.21
N GLY A 64 2.39 -3.14 4.43
CA GLY A 64 2.40 -3.06 2.98
C GLY A 64 2.27 -1.62 2.46
N VAL A 65 1.56 -0.75 3.17
CA VAL A 65 1.45 0.69 2.83
C VAL A 65 2.69 1.47 3.26
N ALA A 66 3.18 1.25 4.46
CA ALA A 66 4.31 2.01 5.03
C ALA A 66 5.67 1.71 4.37
N GLY A 67 5.81 0.53 3.73
CA GLY A 67 7.05 0.10 3.07
C GLY A 67 7.08 0.30 1.55
N VAL A 68 5.97 0.72 0.93
CA VAL A 68 5.92 0.93 -0.52
C VAL A 68 6.32 2.37 -0.85
N ALA A 69 7.30 2.53 -1.74
CA ALA A 69 7.68 3.84 -2.25
C ALA A 69 6.46 4.51 -2.91
N GLU A 70 6.29 5.80 -2.65
CA GLU A 70 5.28 6.64 -3.30
C GLU A 70 5.96 7.70 -4.15
N THR A 71 5.38 7.95 -5.31
CA THR A 71 5.71 9.12 -6.11
C THR A 71 4.68 10.20 -5.85
N VAL A 72 5.14 11.40 -5.53
CA VAL A 72 4.28 12.56 -5.29
C VAL A 72 4.43 13.54 -6.46
N LEU A 73 3.30 13.86 -7.11
CA LEU A 73 3.25 14.87 -8.17
C LEU A 73 2.43 16.06 -7.70
N ALA A 74 2.96 17.25 -7.89
CA ALA A 74 2.19 18.47 -7.71
C ALA A 74 1.50 18.86 -9.03
N GLY A 75 0.33 19.47 -8.94
CA GLY A 75 -0.37 19.94 -10.13
C GLY A 75 -1.61 20.75 -9.81
N SER A 76 -2.32 21.18 -10.85
CA SER A 76 -3.55 21.95 -10.74
C SER A 76 -4.72 21.21 -11.40
N ILE A 77 -5.87 21.19 -10.73
CA ILE A 77 -7.09 20.59 -11.27
C ILE A 77 -7.55 21.41 -12.47
N THR A 78 -7.65 20.76 -13.64
CA THR A 78 -8.13 21.38 -14.88
C THR A 78 -9.55 20.94 -15.25
N ARG A 79 -9.99 19.78 -14.76
CA ARG A 79 -11.33 19.24 -14.98
C ARG A 79 -11.78 18.40 -13.79
N ARG A 80 -13.07 18.49 -13.45
CA ARG A 80 -13.71 17.68 -12.43
C ARG A 80 -14.94 16.95 -13.01
N ASP A 81 -15.08 15.68 -12.62
CA ASP A 81 -16.23 14.83 -12.91
C ASP A 81 -16.53 14.00 -11.64
N GLY A 82 -17.32 14.58 -10.74
CA GLY A 82 -17.52 14.07 -9.39
C GLY A 82 -16.21 14.03 -8.59
N GLU A 83 -15.89 12.88 -8.05
CA GLU A 83 -14.63 12.61 -7.31
C GLU A 83 -13.40 12.39 -8.23
N LEU A 84 -13.63 12.16 -9.53
CA LEU A 84 -12.56 12.03 -10.51
C LEU A 84 -12.17 13.40 -11.04
N VAL A 85 -10.88 13.68 -11.04
CA VAL A 85 -10.32 14.92 -11.58
C VAL A 85 -9.25 14.61 -12.63
N THR A 86 -9.02 15.60 -13.50
CA THR A 86 -7.81 15.68 -14.33
C THR A 86 -6.94 16.78 -13.73
N VAL A 87 -5.69 16.44 -13.45
CA VAL A 87 -4.69 17.34 -12.89
C VAL A 87 -3.59 17.53 -13.92
N ASP A 88 -3.27 18.77 -14.22
CA ASP A 88 -2.11 19.13 -15.04
C ASP A 88 -0.86 19.14 -14.15
N THR A 89 0.12 18.31 -14.50
CA THR A 89 1.38 18.10 -13.79
C THR A 89 2.55 18.23 -14.76
N ASP A 90 3.79 18.25 -14.24
CA ASP A 90 4.99 18.27 -15.08
C ASP A 90 5.11 17.03 -16.00
N ALA A 91 4.54 15.89 -15.60
CA ALA A 91 4.41 14.71 -16.47
C ALA A 91 3.29 14.83 -17.52
N GLY A 92 2.49 15.89 -17.48
CA GLY A 92 1.27 16.07 -18.27
C GLY A 92 0.00 15.73 -17.48
N ALA A 93 -1.10 15.46 -18.19
CA ALA A 93 -2.40 15.25 -17.57
C ALA A 93 -2.52 13.91 -16.84
N VAL A 94 -2.80 13.95 -15.53
CA VAL A 94 -3.02 12.79 -14.66
C VAL A 94 -4.47 12.77 -14.18
N ARG A 95 -5.12 11.61 -14.28
CA ARG A 95 -6.46 11.38 -13.70
C ARG A 95 -6.33 10.77 -12.31
N ALA A 96 -7.05 11.33 -11.34
CA ALA A 96 -6.96 10.95 -9.94
C ALA A 96 -8.31 11.04 -9.22
N LEU A 97 -8.40 10.40 -8.04
CA LEU A 97 -9.48 10.61 -7.09
C LEU A 97 -9.11 11.75 -6.14
N VAL A 98 -9.90 12.81 -6.19
CA VAL A 98 -9.82 13.96 -5.26
C VAL A 98 -11.24 14.24 -4.80
N PRO A 99 -11.66 13.75 -3.61
CA PRO A 99 -13.05 13.86 -3.16
C PRO A 99 -13.54 15.31 -3.10
N ASP A 100 -12.72 16.20 -2.54
CA ASP A 100 -13.05 17.62 -2.34
C ASP A 100 -11.87 18.51 -2.74
N GLY A 101 -12.15 19.81 -2.94
CA GLY A 101 -11.16 20.84 -3.21
C GLY A 101 -11.07 21.23 -4.69
N GLU A 102 -10.48 22.39 -4.90
CA GLU A 102 -10.18 22.99 -6.21
C GLU A 102 -8.74 23.53 -6.21
N GLY A 103 -8.22 23.87 -7.38
CA GLY A 103 -6.89 24.48 -7.52
C GLY A 103 -5.75 23.48 -7.43
N ARG A 104 -4.76 23.75 -6.56
CA ARG A 104 -3.53 22.96 -6.45
C ARG A 104 -3.73 21.70 -5.61
N VAL A 105 -3.16 20.59 -6.09
CA VAL A 105 -3.20 19.29 -5.39
C VAL A 105 -1.85 18.60 -5.44
N GLN A 106 -1.62 17.75 -4.46
CA GLN A 106 -0.56 16.75 -4.50
C GLN A 106 -1.20 15.40 -4.80
N LEU A 107 -0.68 14.70 -5.80
CA LEU A 107 -1.08 13.35 -6.17
C LEU A 107 -0.08 12.35 -5.62
N SER A 108 -0.57 11.32 -4.96
CA SER A 108 0.20 10.18 -4.47
C SER A 108 -0.05 8.96 -5.34
N ILE A 109 1.02 8.37 -5.85
CA ILE A 109 1.03 7.18 -6.69
C ILE A 109 1.93 6.14 -6.02
N ARG A 110 1.34 5.05 -5.58
CA ARG A 110 2.07 3.95 -4.93
C ARG A 110 2.78 3.10 -5.98
N ALA A 111 4.02 2.72 -5.72
CA ALA A 111 4.82 1.91 -6.64
C ALA A 111 4.20 0.54 -6.97
N ASP A 112 3.43 -0.06 -6.06
CA ASP A 112 2.72 -1.33 -6.27
C ASP A 112 1.45 -1.20 -7.13
N ALA A 113 0.97 0.03 -7.37
CA ALA A 113 -0.14 0.33 -8.28
C ALA A 113 0.30 0.60 -9.72
N VAL A 114 1.62 0.66 -9.95
CA VAL A 114 2.23 0.97 -11.26
C VAL A 114 2.53 -0.30 -12.02
N THR A 115 2.12 -0.35 -13.28
CA THR A 115 2.44 -1.42 -14.22
C THR A 115 3.43 -0.90 -15.26
N LEU A 116 4.46 -1.69 -15.54
CA LEU A 116 5.39 -1.46 -16.65
C LEU A 116 5.08 -2.43 -17.78
N THR A 117 5.09 -1.94 -18.99
CA THR A 117 4.91 -2.74 -20.21
C THR A 117 5.95 -2.36 -21.25
N ASP A 118 6.28 -3.30 -22.11
CA ASP A 118 7.06 -3.04 -23.31
C ASP A 118 6.29 -2.05 -24.20
N PRO A 119 6.93 -1.03 -24.80
CA PRO A 119 6.28 -0.09 -25.71
C PRO A 119 5.55 -0.77 -26.87
N ASP A 120 6.10 -1.86 -27.42
CA ASP A 120 5.55 -2.58 -28.58
C ASP A 120 4.36 -3.46 -28.20
N ASP A 121 4.29 -3.95 -26.94
CA ASP A 121 3.23 -4.82 -26.42
C ASP A 121 2.21 -4.07 -25.54
N THR A 122 2.23 -2.74 -25.53
CA THR A 122 1.35 -1.97 -24.68
C THR A 122 -0.11 -2.07 -25.14
N PRO A 123 -1.05 -2.49 -24.29
CA PRO A 123 -2.48 -2.57 -24.63
C PRO A 123 -3.02 -1.23 -25.13
N VAL A 124 -3.91 -1.24 -26.11
CA VAL A 124 -4.62 -0.01 -26.53
C VAL A 124 -5.46 0.53 -25.36
N PRO A 125 -5.67 1.86 -25.26
CA PRO A 125 -6.32 2.50 -24.11
C PRO A 125 -7.71 1.94 -23.78
N GLU A 126 -8.45 1.51 -24.78
CA GLU A 126 -9.81 0.96 -24.65
C GLU A 126 -9.82 -0.46 -24.01
N HIS A 127 -8.72 -1.18 -24.11
CA HIS A 127 -8.61 -2.57 -23.64
C HIS A 127 -8.01 -2.67 -22.22
N THR A 128 -7.81 -1.55 -21.54
CA THR A 128 -7.29 -1.52 -20.16
C THR A 128 -8.09 -0.56 -19.27
N SER A 129 -8.13 -0.81 -17.98
CA SER A 129 -8.68 0.11 -16.98
C SER A 129 -7.67 1.16 -16.46
N ALA A 130 -6.40 1.06 -16.85
CA ALA A 130 -5.39 2.07 -16.55
C ALA A 130 -5.63 3.30 -17.44
N ARG A 131 -5.95 4.44 -16.84
CA ARG A 131 -6.25 5.69 -17.56
C ARG A 131 -5.07 6.66 -17.59
N ASN A 132 -4.08 6.42 -16.76
CA ASN A 132 -2.82 7.15 -16.77
C ASN A 132 -1.78 6.31 -17.49
N ARG A 133 -1.14 6.88 -18.50
CA ARG A 133 -0.13 6.20 -19.33
C ARG A 133 0.91 7.20 -19.78
N PHE A 134 2.16 6.88 -19.51
CA PHE A 134 3.29 7.73 -19.84
C PHE A 134 4.40 6.89 -20.46
N PRO A 135 5.00 7.31 -21.58
CA PRO A 135 6.26 6.75 -22.01
C PRO A 135 7.33 7.12 -20.98
N GLY A 136 8.29 6.27 -20.77
CA GLY A 136 9.35 6.52 -19.82
C GLY A 136 10.59 5.69 -20.10
N THR A 137 11.70 6.09 -19.48
CA THR A 137 12.98 5.38 -19.55
C THR A 137 13.42 4.99 -18.15
N VAL A 138 13.86 3.76 -17.97
CA VAL A 138 14.34 3.25 -16.68
C VAL A 138 15.62 3.97 -16.27
N ARG A 139 15.60 4.65 -15.12
CA ARG A 139 16.76 5.35 -14.53
C ARG A 139 17.56 4.49 -13.56
N ALA A 140 16.87 3.65 -12.77
CA ALA A 140 17.51 2.77 -11.79
C ALA A 140 16.67 1.52 -11.56
N VAL A 141 17.34 0.43 -11.19
CA VAL A 141 16.72 -0.82 -10.76
C VAL A 141 17.39 -1.26 -9.47
N ASP A 142 16.64 -1.25 -8.38
CA ASP A 142 17.08 -1.70 -7.06
C ASP A 142 16.48 -3.09 -6.82
N THR A 143 17.34 -4.11 -6.84
CA THR A 143 16.93 -5.51 -6.83
C THR A 143 17.02 -6.11 -5.43
N GLY A 144 15.87 -6.55 -4.90
CA GLY A 144 15.79 -7.42 -3.74
C GLY A 144 15.78 -8.91 -4.12
N GLU A 145 15.51 -9.77 -3.17
CA GLU A 145 15.51 -11.23 -3.39
C GLU A 145 14.42 -11.70 -4.36
N ARG A 146 13.21 -11.15 -4.25
CA ARG A 146 12.01 -11.55 -5.03
C ARG A 146 11.33 -10.40 -5.75
N ILE A 147 11.63 -9.19 -5.34
CA ILE A 147 10.98 -7.96 -5.79
C ILE A 147 12.06 -6.98 -6.21
N ALA A 148 11.81 -6.22 -7.26
CA ALA A 148 12.64 -5.12 -7.69
C ALA A 148 11.84 -3.81 -7.67
N ARG A 149 12.48 -2.72 -7.23
CA ARG A 149 11.99 -1.36 -7.36
C ARG A 149 12.65 -0.73 -8.59
N VAL A 150 11.83 -0.26 -9.50
CA VAL A 150 12.26 0.37 -10.74
C VAL A 150 11.92 1.85 -10.68
N ALA A 151 12.92 2.70 -10.86
CA ALA A 151 12.75 4.15 -11.00
C ALA A 151 12.68 4.48 -12.50
N VAL A 152 11.61 5.14 -12.91
CA VAL A 152 11.34 5.49 -14.31
C VAL A 152 11.25 6.99 -14.46
N ASP A 153 11.98 7.53 -15.40
CA ASP A 153 11.85 8.90 -15.88
C ASP A 153 10.62 9.02 -16.77
N ILE A 154 9.68 9.83 -16.42
CA ILE A 154 8.48 10.16 -17.20
C ILE A 154 8.40 11.66 -17.53
N GLY A 155 9.52 12.39 -17.43
CA GLY A 155 9.60 13.81 -17.67
C GLY A 155 9.30 14.68 -16.44
N ILE A 156 9.50 14.16 -15.24
CA ILE A 156 9.39 14.88 -13.96
C ILE A 156 10.78 15.04 -13.32
N ASP A 157 10.92 16.00 -12.39
CA ASP A 157 12.18 16.24 -11.69
C ASP A 157 12.68 15.02 -10.90
N ASP A 158 11.78 14.28 -10.29
CA ASP A 158 12.03 13.01 -9.60
C ASP A 158 11.74 11.82 -10.53
N SER A 159 11.73 10.60 -10.00
CA SER A 159 11.36 9.40 -10.73
C SER A 159 10.01 8.87 -10.27
N LEU A 160 9.27 8.29 -11.21
CA LEU A 160 8.12 7.47 -10.86
C LEU A 160 8.61 6.07 -10.51
N PHE A 161 8.17 5.56 -9.35
CA PHE A 161 8.57 4.24 -8.87
C PHE A 161 7.55 3.18 -9.25
N ALA A 162 8.04 2.02 -9.69
CA ALA A 162 7.26 0.80 -9.86
C ALA A 162 7.85 -0.33 -9.03
N LEU A 163 7.00 -1.17 -8.44
CA LEU A 163 7.40 -2.38 -7.73
C LEU A 163 7.02 -3.59 -8.57
N VAL A 164 8.00 -4.37 -9.00
CA VAL A 164 7.81 -5.53 -9.88
C VAL A 164 8.45 -6.79 -9.28
N THR A 165 8.00 -7.97 -9.70
CA THR A 165 8.69 -9.21 -9.34
C THR A 165 9.98 -9.37 -10.12
N GLN A 166 10.93 -10.16 -9.61
CA GLN A 166 12.15 -10.48 -10.36
C GLN A 166 11.84 -11.18 -11.69
N ASP A 167 10.85 -12.07 -11.70
CA ASP A 167 10.39 -12.74 -12.94
C ASP A 167 9.89 -11.71 -13.99
N SER A 168 9.11 -10.72 -13.56
CA SER A 168 8.64 -9.64 -14.45
C SER A 168 9.81 -8.77 -14.94
N ARG A 169 10.76 -8.44 -14.05
CA ARG A 169 11.96 -7.69 -14.42
C ARG A 169 12.76 -8.39 -15.51
N GLU A 170 12.96 -9.70 -15.36
CA GLU A 170 13.71 -10.51 -16.31
C GLU A 170 12.98 -10.64 -17.65
N LYS A 171 11.68 -10.95 -17.63
CA LYS A 171 10.86 -11.11 -18.84
C LYS A 171 10.75 -9.82 -19.65
N LEU A 172 10.64 -8.68 -18.99
CA LEU A 172 10.60 -7.37 -19.65
C LEU A 172 12.01 -6.81 -19.95
N GLY A 173 13.08 -7.49 -19.53
CA GLY A 173 14.44 -7.04 -19.77
C GLY A 173 14.75 -5.67 -19.11
N LEU A 174 14.15 -5.36 -17.93
CA LEU A 174 14.28 -4.06 -17.31
C LEU A 174 15.71 -3.81 -16.81
N THR A 175 16.39 -2.92 -17.49
CA THR A 175 17.73 -2.41 -17.17
C THR A 175 17.74 -0.88 -17.29
N VAL A 176 18.76 -0.24 -16.74
CA VAL A 176 18.95 1.21 -16.93
C VAL A 176 19.03 1.53 -18.42
N GLY A 177 18.22 2.49 -18.85
CA GLY A 177 18.11 2.89 -20.26
C GLY A 177 17.03 2.13 -21.07
N SER A 178 16.33 1.14 -20.48
CA SER A 178 15.21 0.48 -21.16
C SER A 178 14.02 1.44 -21.28
N ASP A 179 13.42 1.51 -22.46
CA ASP A 179 12.17 2.22 -22.68
C ASP A 179 10.99 1.36 -22.21
N VAL A 180 10.04 1.99 -21.54
CA VAL A 180 8.85 1.34 -20.99
C VAL A 180 7.63 2.25 -21.14
N VAL A 181 6.45 1.66 -21.09
CA VAL A 181 5.21 2.41 -20.84
C VAL A 181 4.78 2.19 -19.40
N VAL A 182 4.71 3.27 -18.66
CA VAL A 182 4.19 3.30 -17.29
C VAL A 182 2.67 3.45 -17.33
N SER A 183 1.95 2.61 -16.63
CA SER A 183 0.48 2.66 -16.57
C SER A 183 -0.02 2.50 -15.14
N PHE A 184 -1.02 3.29 -14.76
CA PHE A 184 -1.69 3.17 -13.46
C PHE A 184 -3.15 3.65 -13.52
N LYS A 185 -3.96 3.16 -12.57
CA LYS A 185 -5.39 3.48 -12.54
C LYS A 185 -5.63 4.86 -11.92
N ALA A 186 -6.58 5.62 -12.46
CA ALA A 186 -7.08 6.84 -11.82
C ALA A 186 -7.62 6.58 -10.41
N THR A 187 -8.27 5.42 -10.20
CA THR A 187 -8.80 5.01 -8.89
C THR A 187 -7.74 4.59 -7.88
N ALA A 188 -6.49 4.37 -8.29
CA ALA A 188 -5.35 4.09 -7.42
C ALA A 188 -4.48 5.33 -7.15
N THR A 189 -4.76 6.45 -7.84
CA THR A 189 -4.08 7.73 -7.65
C THR A 189 -4.91 8.60 -6.72
N ARG A 190 -4.33 9.03 -5.61
CA ARG A 190 -5.00 9.87 -4.60
C ARG A 190 -4.48 11.29 -4.65
N GLY A 191 -5.39 12.25 -4.65
CA GLY A 191 -5.03 13.65 -4.57
C GLY A 191 -5.49 14.26 -3.25
N THR A 192 -4.61 15.09 -2.69
CA THR A 192 -4.88 15.90 -1.49
C THR A 192 -4.75 17.37 -1.87
N PRO A 193 -5.76 18.20 -1.59
CA PRO A 193 -5.66 19.65 -1.80
C PRO A 193 -4.47 20.24 -1.02
N VAL A 194 -3.72 21.11 -1.66
CA VAL A 194 -2.68 21.90 -1.01
C VAL A 194 -3.32 23.19 -0.55
N PRO A 195 -3.24 23.56 0.75
CA PRO A 195 -3.71 24.87 1.20
C PRO A 195 -3.05 25.96 0.37
N GLY A 196 -3.84 26.87 -0.17
CA GLY A 196 -3.29 28.05 -0.83
C GLY A 196 -2.59 28.93 0.20
N ASP A 197 -1.46 29.50 -0.14
CA ASP A 197 -0.92 30.66 0.58
C ASP A 197 -1.93 31.80 0.40
N GLU A 198 -2.70 32.14 1.49
CA GLU A 198 -3.50 33.36 1.56
C GLU A 198 -2.60 34.60 1.63
#